data_2f717e309b92eb09a9840b5f98d4fd95
#
_entry.id   2f717e309b92eb09a9840b5f98d4fd95
#
_cell.length_a   1.000
_cell.length_b   1.000
_cell.length_c   1.000
_cell.angle_alpha   90.00
_cell.angle_beta   90.00
_cell.angle_gamma   90.00
#
_symmetry.space_group_name_H-M   'P 1'
#
loop_
_entity.id
_entity.type
_entity.pdbx_description
1 polymer ?
#
loop_
_entity_poly.entity_id
_entity_poly.type
_entity_poly.pdbx_seq_one_letter_code
_entity_poly.pdbx_strand_id
1 'polypeptide(L)'
;GNNPENIKVGSTLSTDEFAAQRFDFMLSNPPYGKSWNSELKYIKDGNDVIDPRFKVELTNYWGTRETKDATPRSSDGQLLFLMEMVGKMKSTKDSPVGARIASVHNGSSLFTGDAGSGESNIRRHIIENDLLDTIIQLPNNLFYNTSITTYIWLLTNAKPAARQGKVQLIDANLLFRKLRKNLGDKNCEFAPEHVEEITSTYLAFQPVERALDGNGDPTGIAVQIFDNTDFGYHKVTIERPDRRRAQFSAERLAPLRFDKSLLVPMEYLWETYGEAVYEPGFLKTQAKPVIDWCEEQGITLNVKARSKLIDTASWARQRELLNHGHHLMQVIGTDETADYNEFCERVSKVLKTRKIKLSATEKNAILNAVSWYAEDAEKVIDKSLRFSGLELKSVAGQLGCDVTELGDFGFYEQADGTWLTYASNADLRDSESVPLKDSIHRYFLAEVKPHVEEAWINLDAVKIGYEISFNKHFYCHKPSRGLADVTKDILALEQQADGLISDILGVPVSALSEVE
;
A
#
# COMPACT_ATOMS: atom_id res chain seq x y z
N GLY A 1 37.64 12.43 -25.89
CA GLY A 1 36.35 13.05 -25.61
C GLY A 1 35.22 12.09 -25.96
N ASN A 2 34.03 12.26 -25.36
CA ASN A 2 32.87 11.43 -25.67
C ASN A 2 32.38 11.74 -27.09
N ASN A 3 31.91 10.70 -27.82
CA ASN A 3 31.27 10.92 -29.11
C ASN A 3 29.94 11.66 -28.89
N PRO A 4 29.70 12.85 -29.55
CA PRO A 4 28.48 13.61 -29.41
C PRO A 4 27.20 12.83 -29.77
N GLU A 5 27.28 11.83 -30.66
CA GLU A 5 26.16 10.98 -31.06
C GLU A 5 25.62 10.14 -29.89
N ASN A 6 26.45 9.91 -28.87
CA ASN A 6 26.08 9.20 -27.65
C ASN A 6 25.42 10.10 -26.60
N ILE A 7 25.19 11.38 -26.92
CA ILE A 7 24.56 12.36 -26.02
C ILE A 7 23.26 12.85 -26.67
N LYS A 8 22.15 12.60 -26.00
CA LYS A 8 20.81 13.02 -26.45
C LYS A 8 20.16 13.93 -25.41
N VAL A 9 19.40 14.91 -25.91
CA VAL A 9 18.64 15.85 -25.08
C VAL A 9 17.19 15.42 -25.03
N GLY A 10 16.63 15.33 -23.84
CA GLY A 10 15.22 14.97 -23.65
C GLY A 10 14.97 14.33 -22.28
N SER A 11 13.71 14.03 -21.99
CA SER A 11 13.34 13.25 -20.83
C SER A 11 13.36 11.77 -21.18
N THR A 12 14.22 10.99 -20.52
CA THR A 12 14.32 9.53 -20.66
C THR A 12 12.97 8.84 -20.41
N LEU A 13 12.12 9.40 -19.56
CA LEU A 13 10.82 8.82 -19.22
C LEU A 13 9.78 9.03 -20.32
N SER A 14 9.85 10.15 -21.07
CA SER A 14 8.91 10.39 -22.17
C SER A 14 9.38 9.81 -23.50
N THR A 15 10.69 9.70 -23.72
CA THR A 15 11.27 9.28 -24.99
C THR A 15 12.56 8.50 -24.76
N ASP A 16 12.60 7.27 -25.24
CA ASP A 16 13.83 6.47 -25.23
C ASP A 16 14.65 6.70 -26.51
N GLU A 17 15.57 7.66 -26.43
CA GLU A 17 16.46 7.98 -27.56
C GLU A 17 17.47 6.89 -27.91
N PHE A 18 17.61 5.88 -27.05
CA PHE A 18 18.52 4.75 -27.20
C PHE A 18 17.79 3.39 -27.18
N ALA A 19 16.57 3.32 -27.68
CA ALA A 19 15.70 2.14 -27.60
C ALA A 19 16.34 0.84 -28.09
N ALA A 20 17.17 0.89 -29.13
CA ALA A 20 17.85 -0.26 -29.69
C ALA A 20 19.17 -0.62 -28.99
N GLN A 21 19.68 0.24 -28.10
CA GLN A 21 20.99 0.03 -27.48
C GLN A 21 20.87 -0.80 -26.20
N ARG A 22 21.90 -1.61 -25.96
CA ARG A 22 22.07 -2.40 -24.73
C ARG A 22 23.49 -2.19 -24.22
N PHE A 23 23.65 -2.22 -22.90
CA PHE A 23 24.89 -1.81 -22.24
C PHE A 23 25.41 -2.91 -21.32
N ASP A 24 26.74 -3.01 -21.21
CA ASP A 24 27.45 -3.91 -20.28
C ASP A 24 27.48 -3.29 -18.88
N PHE A 25 27.67 -1.96 -18.78
CA PHE A 25 27.74 -1.22 -17.52
C PHE A 25 26.91 0.04 -17.58
N MET A 26 26.14 0.28 -16.53
CA MET A 26 25.31 1.48 -16.38
C MET A 26 25.47 2.05 -14.98
N LEU A 27 25.76 3.34 -14.90
CA LEU A 27 25.87 4.11 -13.65
C LEU A 27 24.83 5.23 -13.66
N SER A 28 24.09 5.39 -12.57
CA SER A 28 23.08 6.45 -12.47
C SER A 28 22.97 7.00 -11.05
N ASN A 29 22.68 8.29 -10.98
CA ASN A 29 22.18 8.96 -9.79
C ASN A 29 20.92 9.73 -10.21
N PRO A 30 19.77 9.03 -10.33
CA PRO A 30 18.53 9.63 -10.79
C PRO A 30 17.99 10.63 -9.76
N PRO A 31 17.16 11.59 -10.18
CA PRO A 31 16.48 12.46 -9.23
C PRO A 31 15.49 11.64 -8.39
N TYR A 32 15.65 11.64 -7.07
CA TYR A 32 14.70 11.05 -6.14
C TYR A 32 13.84 12.11 -5.45
N GLY A 33 12.60 11.73 -5.09
CA GLY A 33 11.59 12.68 -4.59
C GLY A 33 11.11 13.67 -5.65
N LYS A 34 11.39 13.43 -6.94
CA LYS A 34 10.96 14.27 -8.06
C LYS A 34 9.71 13.70 -8.70
N SER A 35 8.69 14.54 -8.81
CA SER A 35 7.45 14.17 -9.53
C SER A 35 7.72 13.97 -11.04
N TRP A 36 7.05 12.95 -11.60
CA TRP A 36 7.06 12.63 -13.03
C TRP A 36 5.69 12.88 -13.71
N ASN A 37 4.86 13.74 -13.09
CA ASN A 37 3.52 14.07 -13.62
C ASN A 37 3.56 14.65 -15.04
N SER A 38 4.63 15.36 -15.42
CA SER A 38 4.84 15.88 -16.78
C SER A 38 4.97 14.79 -17.83
N GLU A 39 5.50 13.64 -17.46
CA GLU A 39 5.71 12.50 -18.32
C GLU A 39 4.54 11.50 -18.29
N LEU A 40 3.58 11.66 -17.37
CA LEU A 40 2.49 10.72 -17.13
C LEU A 40 1.75 10.31 -18.41
N LYS A 41 1.42 11.28 -19.27
CA LYS A 41 0.71 11.06 -20.54
C LYS A 41 1.45 10.21 -21.57
N TYR A 42 2.77 10.06 -21.43
CA TYR A 42 3.60 9.20 -22.28
C TYR A 42 3.68 7.77 -21.75
N ILE A 43 3.46 7.61 -20.45
CA ILE A 43 3.59 6.34 -19.72
C ILE A 43 2.23 5.68 -19.52
N LYS A 44 1.18 6.49 -19.25
CA LYS A 44 -0.18 6.01 -18.95
C LYS A 44 -1.24 6.70 -19.80
N ASP A 45 -2.29 5.94 -20.13
CA ASP A 45 -3.56 6.45 -20.64
C ASP A 45 -4.65 6.10 -19.61
N GLY A 46 -5.12 7.10 -18.89
CA GLY A 46 -5.98 6.88 -17.72
C GLY A 46 -5.28 6.03 -16.67
N ASN A 47 -5.86 4.85 -16.37
CA ASN A 47 -5.27 3.91 -15.41
C ASN A 47 -4.32 2.89 -16.07
N ASP A 48 -4.31 2.79 -17.39
CA ASP A 48 -3.55 1.78 -18.10
C ASP A 48 -2.14 2.26 -18.41
N VAL A 49 -1.13 1.45 -18.07
CA VAL A 49 0.25 1.70 -18.51
C VAL A 49 0.35 1.37 -19.99
N ILE A 50 0.75 2.35 -20.81
CA ILE A 50 0.91 2.19 -22.26
C ILE A 50 2.38 1.93 -22.67
N ASP A 51 3.33 2.40 -21.87
CA ASP A 51 4.76 2.21 -22.13
C ASP A 51 5.21 0.81 -21.67
N PRO A 52 5.70 -0.05 -22.60
CA PRO A 52 6.10 -1.43 -22.26
C PRO A 52 7.28 -1.50 -21.28
N ARG A 53 8.11 -0.47 -21.14
CA ARG A 53 9.22 -0.42 -20.20
C ARG A 53 8.79 -0.52 -18.76
N PHE A 54 7.54 -0.11 -18.47
CA PHE A 54 6.97 -0.01 -17.13
C PHE A 54 5.84 -1.01 -16.90
N LYS A 55 5.89 -2.14 -17.63
CA LYS A 55 5.09 -3.34 -17.40
C LYS A 55 6.00 -4.50 -17.02
N VAL A 56 5.54 -5.33 -16.11
CA VAL A 56 6.28 -6.52 -15.67
C VAL A 56 5.38 -7.75 -15.68
N GLU A 57 5.97 -8.90 -16.00
CA GLU A 57 5.29 -10.19 -15.91
C GLU A 57 5.55 -10.79 -14.54
N LEU A 58 4.49 -11.00 -13.77
CA LEU A 58 4.55 -11.56 -12.42
C LEU A 58 3.56 -12.72 -12.29
N THR A 59 3.84 -13.65 -11.39
CA THR A 59 2.96 -14.80 -11.13
C THR A 59 2.08 -14.48 -9.92
N ASN A 60 0.76 -14.62 -10.02
CA ASN A 60 -0.15 -14.42 -8.89
C ASN A 60 -0.05 -15.57 -7.88
N TYR A 61 -0.79 -15.49 -6.78
CA TYR A 61 -0.81 -16.52 -5.73
C TYR A 61 -1.16 -17.93 -6.27
N TRP A 62 -2.04 -18.01 -7.27
CA TRP A 62 -2.48 -19.26 -7.88
C TRP A 62 -1.56 -19.80 -8.97
N GLY A 63 -0.38 -19.20 -9.18
CA GLY A 63 0.58 -19.62 -10.19
C GLY A 63 0.28 -19.11 -11.61
N THR A 64 -0.72 -18.24 -11.79
CA THR A 64 -1.04 -17.67 -13.11
C THR A 64 -0.14 -16.47 -13.37
N ARG A 65 0.44 -16.42 -14.57
CA ARG A 65 1.27 -15.31 -15.02
C ARG A 65 0.41 -14.15 -15.51
N GLU A 66 0.71 -12.94 -15.04
CA GLU A 66 -0.07 -11.74 -15.33
C GLU A 66 0.87 -10.56 -15.59
N THR A 67 0.48 -9.71 -16.55
CA THR A 67 1.15 -8.43 -16.77
C THR A 67 0.67 -7.42 -15.72
N LYS A 68 1.61 -6.84 -14.97
CA LYS A 68 1.33 -5.86 -13.90
C LYS A 68 1.95 -4.51 -14.20
N ASP A 69 1.33 -3.47 -13.66
CA ASP A 69 1.86 -2.11 -13.64
C ASP A 69 3.13 -2.06 -12.79
N ALA A 70 4.18 -1.46 -13.33
CA ALA A 70 5.47 -1.21 -12.71
C ALA A 70 5.78 0.31 -12.66
N THR A 71 4.75 1.13 -12.45
CA THR A 71 4.91 2.57 -12.27
C THR A 71 4.76 2.96 -10.80
N PRO A 72 5.77 3.64 -10.21
CA PRO A 72 5.67 4.14 -8.84
C PRO A 72 4.68 5.30 -8.75
N ARG A 73 4.36 5.73 -7.52
CA ARG A 73 3.58 6.95 -7.29
C ARG A 73 4.15 8.14 -8.06
N SER A 74 3.28 9.00 -8.56
CA SER A 74 3.69 10.12 -9.43
C SER A 74 4.58 11.18 -8.76
N SER A 75 4.66 11.18 -7.43
CA SER A 75 5.51 12.09 -6.66
C SER A 75 7.00 11.69 -6.63
N ASP A 76 7.36 10.44 -7.00
CA ASP A 76 8.74 9.97 -6.96
C ASP A 76 9.03 8.99 -8.11
N GLY A 77 9.74 9.44 -9.13
CA GLY A 77 10.04 8.70 -10.36
C GLY A 77 11.34 7.88 -10.34
N GLN A 78 12.10 7.84 -9.23
CA GLN A 78 13.43 7.23 -9.21
C GLN A 78 13.47 5.78 -9.70
N LEU A 79 12.45 4.98 -9.39
CA LEU A 79 12.38 3.57 -9.82
C LEU A 79 12.07 3.40 -11.31
N LEU A 80 11.49 4.41 -11.98
CA LEU A 80 11.33 4.38 -13.45
C LEU A 80 12.68 4.41 -14.15
N PHE A 81 13.63 5.20 -13.66
CA PHE A 81 15.00 5.22 -14.20
C PHE A 81 15.71 3.87 -13.98
N LEU A 82 15.47 3.21 -12.85
CA LEU A 82 15.99 1.88 -12.60
C LEU A 82 15.42 0.85 -13.58
N MET A 83 14.10 0.88 -13.83
CA MET A 83 13.44 0.00 -14.79
C MET A 83 13.92 0.24 -16.23
N GLU A 84 14.14 1.49 -16.62
CA GLU A 84 14.76 1.83 -17.90
C GLU A 84 16.14 1.17 -18.07
N MET A 85 16.99 1.25 -17.04
CA MET A 85 18.30 0.59 -17.07
C MET A 85 18.17 -0.93 -17.10
N VAL A 86 17.25 -1.53 -16.35
CA VAL A 86 17.00 -2.98 -16.37
C VAL A 86 16.62 -3.43 -17.79
N GLY A 87 15.75 -2.70 -18.47
CA GLY A 87 15.36 -2.95 -19.86
C GLY A 87 16.53 -2.85 -20.86
N LYS A 88 17.62 -2.15 -20.49
CA LYS A 88 18.80 -1.95 -21.34
C LYS A 88 20.00 -2.83 -20.99
N MET A 89 19.84 -3.77 -20.08
CA MET A 89 20.91 -4.75 -19.80
C MET A 89 21.18 -5.62 -21.03
N LYS A 90 22.45 -5.78 -21.42
CA LYS A 90 22.84 -6.81 -22.38
C LYS A 90 22.51 -8.19 -21.85
N SER A 91 22.02 -9.05 -22.70
CA SER A 91 21.75 -10.44 -22.33
C SER A 91 23.07 -11.21 -22.13
N THR A 92 23.03 -12.27 -21.33
CA THR A 92 24.17 -13.18 -21.16
C THR A 92 24.53 -13.94 -22.43
N LYS A 93 23.64 -13.94 -23.45
CA LYS A 93 23.92 -14.48 -24.78
C LYS A 93 24.84 -13.56 -25.59
N ASP A 94 24.68 -12.24 -25.41
CA ASP A 94 25.45 -11.20 -26.13
C ASP A 94 26.71 -10.80 -25.39
N SER A 95 26.74 -10.98 -24.06
CA SER A 95 27.87 -10.69 -23.19
C SER A 95 28.01 -11.81 -22.15
N PRO A 96 29.09 -12.63 -22.20
CA PRO A 96 29.27 -13.74 -21.25
C PRO A 96 29.34 -13.30 -19.78
N VAL A 97 29.75 -12.05 -19.52
CA VAL A 97 29.79 -11.46 -18.17
C VAL A 97 28.48 -10.76 -17.79
N GLY A 98 27.49 -10.79 -18.70
CA GLY A 98 26.23 -10.10 -18.53
C GLY A 98 26.37 -8.59 -18.48
N ALA A 99 25.37 -7.93 -17.87
CA ALA A 99 25.35 -6.50 -17.63
C ALA A 99 25.33 -6.19 -16.13
N ARG A 100 25.79 -5.00 -15.76
CA ARG A 100 25.81 -4.51 -14.39
C ARG A 100 25.26 -3.10 -14.30
N ILE A 101 24.49 -2.84 -13.27
CA ILE A 101 23.93 -1.52 -12.94
C ILE A 101 24.41 -1.15 -11.54
N ALA A 102 24.82 0.12 -11.37
CA ALA A 102 24.93 0.74 -10.06
C ALA A 102 24.13 2.05 -10.08
N SER A 103 23.11 2.13 -9.22
CA SER A 103 22.24 3.29 -9.15
C SER A 103 22.03 3.74 -7.71
N VAL A 104 22.09 5.06 -7.49
CA VAL A 104 21.89 5.66 -6.17
C VAL A 104 20.42 6.02 -5.98
N HIS A 105 19.83 5.59 -4.87
CA HIS A 105 18.45 5.84 -4.52
C HIS A 105 18.31 6.31 -3.08
N ASN A 106 17.19 6.97 -2.76
CA ASN A 106 16.82 7.22 -1.37
C ASN A 106 16.12 6.00 -0.74
N GLY A 107 15.87 6.04 0.57
CA GLY A 107 15.27 4.93 1.31
C GLY A 107 13.86 4.56 0.84
N SER A 108 13.09 5.49 0.24
CA SER A 108 11.72 5.20 -0.22
C SER A 108 11.69 4.09 -1.27
N SER A 109 12.76 3.92 -2.07
CA SER A 109 12.90 2.84 -3.05
C SER A 109 12.81 1.44 -2.44
N LEU A 110 13.18 1.29 -1.16
CA LEU A 110 13.29 0.00 -0.48
C LEU A 110 11.94 -0.52 0.03
N PHE A 111 11.06 0.35 0.52
CA PHE A 111 9.85 -0.08 1.23
C PHE A 111 8.56 0.64 0.80
N THR A 112 8.62 1.74 0.06
CA THR A 112 7.39 2.43 -0.35
C THR A 112 6.56 1.59 -1.29
N GLY A 113 5.23 1.67 -1.14
CA GLY A 113 4.27 0.94 -1.94
C GLY A 113 3.94 -0.43 -1.37
N ASP A 114 2.64 -0.67 -1.22
CA ASP A 114 2.07 -1.91 -0.70
C ASP A 114 2.11 -3.04 -1.74
N ALA A 115 1.84 -4.28 -1.32
CA ALA A 115 1.75 -5.43 -2.20
C ALA A 115 0.82 -5.17 -3.40
N GLY A 116 1.34 -5.37 -4.61
CA GLY A 116 0.64 -5.10 -5.86
C GLY A 116 0.69 -3.66 -6.36
N SER A 117 1.32 -2.71 -5.61
CA SER A 117 1.65 -1.38 -6.13
C SER A 117 2.81 -1.42 -7.13
N GLY A 118 2.95 -0.37 -7.93
CA GLY A 118 4.03 -0.30 -8.91
C GLY A 118 5.42 -0.42 -8.30
N GLU A 119 5.69 0.23 -7.17
CA GLU A 119 6.98 0.14 -6.46
C GLU A 119 7.26 -1.29 -5.98
N SER A 120 6.28 -1.94 -5.37
CA SER A 120 6.42 -3.32 -4.92
C SER A 120 6.59 -4.29 -6.10
N ASN A 121 5.87 -4.07 -7.21
CA ASN A 121 6.01 -4.86 -8.43
C ASN A 121 7.38 -4.72 -9.07
N ILE A 122 7.98 -3.51 -9.04
CA ILE A 122 9.35 -3.27 -9.51
C ILE A 122 10.35 -4.07 -8.66
N ARG A 123 10.29 -3.94 -7.33
CA ARG A 123 11.17 -4.70 -6.42
C ARG A 123 11.02 -6.20 -6.63
N ARG A 124 9.78 -6.67 -6.69
CA ARG A 124 9.45 -8.07 -6.95
C ARG A 124 10.07 -8.56 -8.26
N HIS A 125 9.88 -7.82 -9.36
CA HIS A 125 10.44 -8.16 -10.66
C HIS A 125 11.98 -8.28 -10.60
N ILE A 126 12.64 -7.32 -9.97
CA ILE A 126 14.10 -7.29 -9.86
C ILE A 126 14.62 -8.46 -9.00
N ILE A 127 13.96 -8.77 -7.89
CA ILE A 127 14.40 -9.80 -6.95
C ILE A 127 14.04 -11.20 -7.46
N GLU A 128 12.80 -11.43 -7.94
CA GLU A 128 12.38 -12.75 -8.45
C GLU A 128 13.15 -13.17 -9.72
N ASN A 129 13.59 -12.21 -10.55
CA ASN A 129 14.46 -12.49 -11.69
C ASN A 129 15.95 -12.56 -11.32
N ASP A 130 16.27 -12.57 -10.04
CA ASP A 130 17.62 -12.68 -9.49
C ASP A 130 18.60 -11.59 -10.00
N LEU A 131 18.08 -10.38 -10.27
CA LEU A 131 18.87 -9.26 -10.76
C LEU A 131 19.55 -8.47 -9.63
N LEU A 132 18.94 -8.37 -8.45
CA LEU A 132 19.47 -7.64 -7.32
C LEU A 132 20.64 -8.38 -6.68
N ASP A 133 21.84 -7.84 -6.80
CA ASP A 133 23.07 -8.43 -6.22
C ASP A 133 23.32 -7.91 -4.80
N THR A 134 23.36 -6.56 -4.65
CA THR A 134 23.71 -5.93 -3.37
C THR A 134 23.01 -4.58 -3.21
N ILE A 135 22.67 -4.24 -1.97
CA ILE A 135 22.32 -2.87 -1.58
C ILE A 135 23.32 -2.38 -0.53
N ILE A 136 23.89 -1.21 -0.76
CA ILE A 136 24.86 -0.58 0.14
C ILE A 136 24.24 0.69 0.71
N GLN A 137 24.07 0.76 2.02
CA GLN A 137 23.65 1.97 2.73
C GLN A 137 24.84 2.92 2.87
N LEU A 138 24.64 4.17 2.49
CA LEU A 138 25.66 5.23 2.56
C LEU A 138 25.44 6.12 3.80
N PRO A 139 26.48 6.83 4.25
CA PRO A 139 26.37 7.80 5.32
C PRO A 139 25.36 8.91 5.01
N ASN A 140 24.70 9.43 6.04
CA ASN A 140 23.90 10.64 5.93
C ASN A 140 24.78 11.84 5.55
N ASN A 141 24.19 12.85 4.96
CA ASN A 141 24.87 14.10 4.60
C ASN A 141 26.10 13.90 3.68
N LEU A 142 26.13 12.84 2.88
CA LEU A 142 27.20 12.56 1.91
C LEU A 142 27.09 13.45 0.65
N PHE A 143 25.89 13.92 0.31
CA PHE A 143 25.59 14.71 -0.89
C PHE A 143 25.32 16.18 -0.56
N TYR A 144 25.53 17.09 -1.54
CA TYR A 144 25.50 18.53 -1.36
C TYR A 144 24.15 19.11 -0.97
N ASN A 145 23.05 18.55 -1.49
CA ASN A 145 21.72 19.13 -1.40
C ASN A 145 20.71 18.21 -0.69
N THR A 146 21.20 17.29 0.14
CA THR A 146 20.33 16.38 0.88
C THR A 146 21.04 15.83 2.10
N SER A 147 20.30 15.79 3.21
CA SER A 147 20.73 15.16 4.47
C SER A 147 20.28 13.70 4.61
N ILE A 148 19.47 13.19 3.66
CA ILE A 148 18.85 11.87 3.76
C ILE A 148 19.86 10.74 3.55
N THR A 149 19.53 9.58 4.11
CA THR A 149 20.22 8.32 3.83
C THR A 149 19.98 7.91 2.38
N THR A 150 21.04 7.52 1.70
CA THR A 150 21.00 7.01 0.33
C THR A 150 21.58 5.61 0.26
N TYR A 151 21.21 4.91 -0.81
CA TYR A 151 21.56 3.51 -1.02
C TYR A 151 22.06 3.30 -2.44
N ILE A 152 23.14 2.55 -2.62
CA ILE A 152 23.55 2.08 -3.94
C ILE A 152 22.88 0.73 -4.18
N TRP A 153 22.13 0.64 -5.27
CA TRP A 153 21.59 -0.61 -5.79
C TRP A 153 22.55 -1.17 -6.84
N LEU A 154 23.07 -2.37 -6.59
CA LEU A 154 23.89 -3.11 -7.54
C LEU A 154 23.06 -4.24 -8.14
N LEU A 155 22.85 -4.19 -9.45
CA LEU A 155 22.14 -5.22 -10.19
C LEU A 155 23.06 -5.89 -11.22
N THR A 156 22.82 -7.17 -11.46
CA THR A 156 23.46 -7.92 -12.55
C THR A 156 22.54 -9.06 -13.01
N ASN A 157 22.60 -9.38 -14.29
CA ASN A 157 21.93 -10.55 -14.84
C ASN A 157 22.87 -11.77 -15.01
N ALA A 158 24.09 -11.69 -14.45
CA ALA A 158 25.08 -12.77 -14.48
C ALA A 158 25.75 -12.93 -13.11
N LYS A 159 24.94 -13.28 -12.07
CA LYS A 159 25.48 -13.56 -10.74
C LYS A 159 26.38 -14.80 -10.75
N PRO A 160 27.53 -14.77 -10.07
CA PRO A 160 28.30 -15.97 -9.77
C PRO A 160 27.47 -16.99 -9.00
N ALA A 161 27.75 -18.28 -9.16
CA ALA A 161 26.98 -19.36 -8.52
C ALA A 161 26.79 -19.18 -7.01
N ALA A 162 27.78 -18.66 -6.28
CA ALA A 162 27.69 -18.40 -4.84
C ALA A 162 26.68 -17.30 -4.46
N ARG A 163 26.31 -16.42 -5.41
CA ARG A 163 25.38 -15.29 -5.20
C ARG A 163 24.00 -15.52 -5.78
N GLN A 164 23.81 -16.58 -6.56
CA GLN A 164 22.51 -16.88 -7.18
C GLN A 164 21.44 -17.12 -6.11
N GLY A 165 20.26 -16.53 -6.29
CA GLY A 165 19.15 -16.59 -5.36
C GLY A 165 19.35 -15.81 -4.06
N LYS A 166 20.43 -15.01 -3.96
CA LYS A 166 20.80 -14.27 -2.75
C LYS A 166 20.98 -12.79 -3.01
N VAL A 167 20.81 -11.99 -1.96
CA VAL A 167 21.07 -10.55 -1.93
C VAL A 167 21.95 -10.23 -0.73
N GLN A 168 23.00 -9.46 -0.97
CA GLN A 168 23.87 -8.94 0.08
C GLN A 168 23.40 -7.53 0.49
N LEU A 169 23.18 -7.31 1.77
CA LEU A 169 22.97 -5.98 2.34
C LEU A 169 24.23 -5.54 3.08
N ILE A 170 24.72 -4.35 2.74
CA ILE A 170 25.92 -3.75 3.35
C ILE A 170 25.52 -2.44 4.01
N ASP A 171 25.68 -2.35 5.31
CA ASP A 171 25.52 -1.10 6.03
C ASP A 171 26.88 -0.43 6.24
N ALA A 172 27.17 0.59 5.42
CA ALA A 172 28.37 1.41 5.47
C ALA A 172 28.09 2.83 6.01
N ASN A 173 26.96 3.04 6.71
CA ASN A 173 26.53 4.36 7.18
C ASN A 173 27.49 5.03 8.16
N LEU A 174 28.36 4.24 8.82
CA LEU A 174 29.35 4.71 9.79
C LEU A 174 30.76 4.85 9.19
N LEU A 175 30.96 4.47 7.92
CA LEU A 175 32.22 4.65 7.24
C LEU A 175 32.30 6.03 6.58
N PHE A 176 32.85 6.99 7.27
CA PHE A 176 33.08 8.33 6.71
C PHE A 176 34.12 9.10 7.51
N ARG A 177 34.68 10.14 6.90
CA ARG A 177 35.39 11.20 7.61
C ARG A 177 34.61 12.50 7.52
N LYS A 178 34.59 13.27 8.61
CA LYS A 178 33.95 14.59 8.65
C LYS A 178 34.75 15.60 7.84
N LEU A 179 34.05 16.46 7.12
CA LEU A 179 34.66 17.60 6.45
C LEU A 179 35.02 18.68 7.48
N ARG A 180 36.12 19.40 7.21
CA ARG A 180 36.53 20.58 8.04
C ARG A 180 35.52 21.73 7.92
N LYS A 181 34.83 21.85 6.78
CA LYS A 181 33.81 22.85 6.49
C LYS A 181 32.71 22.17 5.66
N ASN A 182 31.48 22.38 6.06
CA ASN A 182 30.33 21.85 5.33
C ASN A 182 30.20 22.51 3.95
N LEU A 183 29.73 21.73 2.98
CA LEU A 183 29.43 22.16 1.61
C LEU A 183 27.92 21.96 1.36
N GLY A 184 27.12 22.95 1.74
CA GLY A 184 25.66 22.78 1.85
C GLY A 184 25.34 21.76 2.94
N ASP A 185 24.46 20.81 2.63
CA ASP A 185 24.11 19.71 3.55
C ASP A 185 25.22 18.67 3.71
N LYS A 186 26.19 18.62 2.79
CA LYS A 186 27.30 17.69 2.84
C LYS A 186 28.27 18.06 3.97
N ASN A 187 28.41 17.18 4.95
CA ASN A 187 29.34 17.31 6.08
C ASN A 187 30.35 16.18 6.23
N CYS A 188 30.28 15.18 5.35
CA CYS A 188 31.18 14.04 5.35
C CYS A 188 31.55 13.59 3.93
N GLU A 189 32.57 12.74 3.85
CA GLU A 189 33.05 12.14 2.59
C GLU A 189 33.64 10.76 2.83
N PHE A 190 33.74 9.95 1.78
CA PHE A 190 34.55 8.74 1.79
C PHE A 190 36.03 9.08 1.63
N ALA A 191 36.85 8.50 2.45
CA ALA A 191 38.29 8.40 2.21
C ALA A 191 38.57 7.17 1.31
N PRO A 192 39.75 7.11 0.63
CA PRO A 192 40.11 5.95 -0.20
C PRO A 192 39.98 4.62 0.52
N GLU A 193 40.40 4.55 1.79
CA GLU A 193 40.32 3.38 2.65
C GLU A 193 38.88 2.89 2.86
N HIS A 194 37.89 3.79 2.99
CA HIS A 194 36.47 3.42 3.10
C HIS A 194 35.95 2.79 1.80
N VAL A 195 36.36 3.31 0.65
CA VAL A 195 36.00 2.74 -0.66
C VAL A 195 36.60 1.36 -0.83
N GLU A 196 37.87 1.17 -0.42
CA GLU A 196 38.53 -0.12 -0.44
C GLU A 196 37.86 -1.13 0.49
N GLU A 197 37.50 -0.73 1.70
CA GLU A 197 36.78 -1.56 2.68
C GLU A 197 35.41 -1.99 2.15
N ILE A 198 34.60 -1.07 1.61
CA ILE A 198 33.30 -1.39 1.02
C ILE A 198 33.47 -2.36 -0.17
N THR A 199 34.44 -2.09 -1.03
CA THR A 199 34.69 -2.91 -2.23
C THR A 199 35.16 -4.31 -1.87
N SER A 200 36.14 -4.45 -0.96
CA SER A 200 36.62 -5.74 -0.49
C SER A 200 35.53 -6.55 0.23
N THR A 201 34.73 -5.89 1.03
CA THR A 201 33.58 -6.48 1.73
C THR A 201 32.51 -6.97 0.73
N TYR A 202 32.19 -6.16 -0.29
CA TYR A 202 31.31 -6.58 -1.37
C TYR A 202 31.84 -7.84 -2.08
N LEU A 203 33.12 -7.87 -2.42
CA LEU A 203 33.74 -9.00 -3.13
C LEU A 203 33.85 -10.26 -2.27
N ALA A 204 34.11 -10.13 -0.97
CA ALA A 204 34.20 -11.24 -0.04
C ALA A 204 32.90 -12.04 0.11
N PHE A 205 31.75 -11.39 -0.04
CA PHE A 205 30.42 -12.01 0.09
C PHE A 205 30.27 -12.87 1.35
N GLN A 206 30.61 -12.28 2.49
CA GLN A 206 30.52 -12.94 3.81
C GLN A 206 29.73 -12.04 4.77
N PRO A 207 28.94 -12.62 5.68
CA PRO A 207 28.31 -11.86 6.77
C PRO A 207 29.39 -11.21 7.66
N VAL A 208 29.13 -9.99 8.11
CA VAL A 208 29.97 -9.25 9.05
C VAL A 208 29.08 -8.66 10.13
N GLU A 209 29.29 -9.06 11.37
CA GLU A 209 28.61 -8.48 12.50
C GLU A 209 29.12 -7.06 12.79
N ARG A 210 28.21 -6.19 13.26
CA ARG A 210 28.56 -4.82 13.64
C ARG A 210 29.51 -4.82 14.83
N ALA A 211 30.67 -4.23 14.66
CA ALA A 211 31.59 -4.00 15.78
C ALA A 211 31.03 -2.91 16.72
N LEU A 212 31.35 -3.02 18.00
CA LEU A 212 31.04 -2.01 19.01
C LEU A 212 32.35 -1.41 19.54
N ASP A 213 32.35 -0.12 19.81
CA ASP A 213 33.47 0.55 20.47
C ASP A 213 33.51 0.29 21.98
N GLY A 214 34.48 0.88 22.70
CA GLY A 214 34.61 0.73 24.15
C GLY A 214 33.43 1.30 24.98
N ASN A 215 32.52 2.06 24.37
CA ASN A 215 31.30 2.60 24.96
C ASN A 215 30.06 1.81 24.58
N GLY A 216 30.17 0.76 23.76
CA GLY A 216 29.08 -0.02 23.23
C GLY A 216 28.36 0.65 22.06
N ASP A 217 28.96 1.69 21.44
CA ASP A 217 28.42 2.32 20.26
C ASP A 217 28.81 1.55 18.98
N PRO A 218 27.89 1.41 18.00
CA PRO A 218 28.16 0.66 16.77
C PRO A 218 29.22 1.38 15.92
N THR A 219 30.17 0.62 15.35
CA THR A 219 31.26 1.12 14.52
C THR A 219 31.47 0.23 13.28
N GLY A 220 32.15 0.79 12.27
CA GLY A 220 32.56 0.05 11.08
C GLY A 220 31.41 -0.36 10.18
N ILE A 221 31.64 -1.40 9.42
CA ILE A 221 30.71 -1.96 8.43
C ILE A 221 29.95 -3.16 9.00
N ALA A 222 28.72 -3.39 8.53
CA ALA A 222 28.00 -4.63 8.80
C ALA A 222 27.43 -5.22 7.50
N VAL A 223 27.35 -6.55 7.44
CA VAL A 223 26.87 -7.26 6.25
C VAL A 223 25.95 -8.41 6.63
N GLN A 224 24.84 -8.50 5.93
CA GLN A 224 23.96 -9.66 6.00
C GLN A 224 23.66 -10.17 4.58
N ILE A 225 23.41 -11.47 4.47
CA ILE A 225 23.10 -12.15 3.21
C ILE A 225 21.76 -12.85 3.38
N PHE A 226 20.84 -12.57 2.47
CA PHE A 226 19.49 -13.07 2.48
C PHE A 226 19.19 -13.88 1.21
N ASP A 227 18.23 -14.79 1.30
CA ASP A 227 17.62 -15.36 0.11
C ASP A 227 16.65 -14.36 -0.52
N ASN A 228 16.45 -14.42 -1.83
CA ASN A 228 15.51 -13.55 -2.54
C ASN A 228 14.10 -13.57 -1.91
N THR A 229 13.68 -14.72 -1.39
CA THR A 229 12.36 -14.90 -0.75
C THR A 229 12.21 -14.23 0.61
N ASP A 230 13.31 -13.83 1.26
CA ASP A 230 13.26 -13.16 2.57
C ASP A 230 12.69 -11.74 2.50
N PHE A 231 12.66 -11.14 1.30
CA PHE A 231 12.10 -9.81 1.05
C PHE A 231 10.64 -9.85 0.61
N GLY A 232 10.11 -11.04 0.36
CA GLY A 232 8.75 -11.23 -0.12
C GLY A 232 7.78 -11.58 0.99
N TYR A 233 6.53 -11.16 0.80
CA TYR A 233 5.42 -11.48 1.70
C TYR A 233 4.11 -11.64 0.93
N HIS A 234 3.21 -12.44 1.48
CA HIS A 234 1.82 -12.48 1.08
C HIS A 234 1.05 -11.43 1.89
N LYS A 235 0.44 -10.45 1.22
CA LYS A 235 -0.59 -9.63 1.84
C LYS A 235 -1.90 -10.39 1.75
N VAL A 236 -2.32 -10.95 2.87
CA VAL A 236 -3.50 -11.80 3.01
C VAL A 236 -4.67 -10.98 3.51
N THR A 237 -5.79 -11.06 2.81
CA THR A 237 -7.02 -10.41 3.26
C THR A 237 -7.73 -11.32 4.26
N ILE A 238 -8.02 -10.77 5.43
CA ILE A 238 -8.78 -11.38 6.51
C ILE A 238 -10.18 -10.79 6.48
N GLU A 239 -11.16 -11.65 6.23
CA GLU A 239 -12.56 -11.26 6.16
C GLU A 239 -13.27 -11.61 7.46
N ARG A 240 -14.33 -10.84 7.77
CA ARG A 240 -15.24 -11.08 8.89
C ARG A 240 -16.68 -11.05 8.40
N PRO A 241 -17.59 -11.81 9.01
CA PRO A 241 -18.98 -11.86 8.57
C PRO A 241 -19.68 -10.52 8.74
N ASP A 242 -20.46 -10.15 7.74
CA ASP A 242 -21.43 -9.07 7.87
C ASP A 242 -22.62 -9.56 8.72
N ARG A 243 -23.14 -8.68 9.56
CA ARG A 243 -24.27 -8.93 10.45
C ARG A 243 -25.20 -7.75 10.38
N ARG A 244 -26.45 -7.99 10.08
CA ARG A 244 -27.39 -6.88 9.85
C ARG A 244 -28.71 -7.08 10.56
N ARG A 245 -29.20 -5.99 11.13
CA ARG A 245 -30.61 -5.80 11.43
C ARG A 245 -31.26 -5.03 10.31
N ALA A 246 -32.57 -5.22 10.13
CA ALA A 246 -33.34 -4.51 9.12
C ALA A 246 -34.67 -4.03 9.67
N GLN A 247 -35.07 -2.84 9.24
CA GLN A 247 -36.36 -2.23 9.61
C GLN A 247 -36.78 -1.25 8.52
N PHE A 248 -38.00 -1.39 8.05
CA PHE A 248 -38.64 -0.35 7.24
C PHE A 248 -39.11 0.80 8.11
N SER A 249 -38.67 2.00 7.80
CA SER A 249 -39.24 3.24 8.33
C SER A 249 -39.19 4.33 7.26
N ALA A 250 -40.07 5.33 7.38
CA ALA A 250 -40.10 6.46 6.46
C ALA A 250 -38.77 7.22 6.46
N GLU A 251 -38.13 7.36 7.63
CA GLU A 251 -36.85 8.01 7.82
C GLU A 251 -35.71 7.27 7.08
N ARG A 252 -35.65 5.95 7.23
CA ARG A 252 -34.64 5.11 6.55
C ARG A 252 -34.79 5.07 5.03
N LEU A 253 -36.03 5.19 4.56
CA LEU A 253 -36.34 5.22 3.13
C LEU A 253 -36.08 6.59 2.48
N ALA A 254 -36.19 7.69 3.25
CA ALA A 254 -36.08 9.06 2.73
C ALA A 254 -34.83 9.30 1.86
N PRO A 255 -33.61 8.80 2.19
CA PRO A 255 -32.42 8.97 1.37
C PRO A 255 -32.50 8.33 -0.03
N LEU A 256 -33.41 7.36 -0.26
CA LEU A 256 -33.61 6.76 -1.58
C LEU A 256 -34.13 7.75 -2.63
N ARG A 257 -34.65 8.90 -2.19
CA ARG A 257 -35.01 10.02 -3.08
C ARG A 257 -33.81 10.54 -3.86
N PHE A 258 -32.59 10.31 -3.38
CA PHE A 258 -31.35 10.87 -3.89
C PHE A 258 -30.42 9.78 -4.43
N ASP A 259 -29.66 10.12 -5.46
CA ASP A 259 -28.59 9.24 -5.91
C ASP A 259 -27.43 9.28 -4.90
N LYS A 260 -26.97 8.11 -4.48
CA LYS A 260 -25.89 7.99 -3.47
C LYS A 260 -24.63 8.79 -3.84
N SER A 261 -24.29 8.87 -5.12
CA SER A 261 -23.11 9.61 -5.60
C SER A 261 -23.31 11.12 -5.65
N LEU A 262 -24.56 11.59 -5.53
CA LEU A 262 -24.98 12.98 -5.59
C LEU A 262 -25.82 13.38 -4.38
N LEU A 263 -25.71 12.65 -3.25
CA LEU A 263 -26.56 12.81 -2.08
C LEU A 263 -26.64 14.27 -1.65
N VAL A 264 -25.53 14.89 -1.28
CA VAL A 264 -25.47 16.25 -0.73
C VAL A 264 -26.06 17.31 -1.69
N PRO A 265 -25.65 17.37 -2.99
CA PRO A 265 -26.26 18.34 -3.91
C PRO A 265 -27.72 18.05 -4.23
N MET A 266 -28.17 16.80 -4.21
CA MET A 266 -29.60 16.49 -4.40
C MET A 266 -30.43 16.82 -3.16
N GLU A 267 -29.91 16.62 -1.95
CA GLU A 267 -30.56 17.08 -0.71
C GLU A 267 -30.76 18.59 -0.71
N TYR A 268 -29.70 19.35 -1.02
CA TYR A 268 -29.79 20.80 -1.14
C TYR A 268 -30.86 21.26 -2.15
N LEU A 269 -30.91 20.62 -3.32
CA LEU A 269 -31.94 20.92 -4.33
C LEU A 269 -33.34 20.59 -3.84
N TRP A 270 -33.50 19.50 -3.13
CA TRP A 270 -34.77 19.10 -2.57
C TRP A 270 -35.25 20.05 -1.45
N GLU A 271 -34.38 20.43 -0.55
CA GLU A 271 -34.67 21.38 0.52
C GLU A 271 -35.00 22.76 -0.03
N THR A 272 -34.33 23.16 -1.13
CA THR A 272 -34.54 24.49 -1.73
C THR A 272 -35.77 24.56 -2.61
N TYR A 273 -36.07 23.52 -3.41
CA TYR A 273 -37.07 23.59 -4.47
C TYR A 273 -38.24 22.58 -4.32
N GLY A 274 -38.12 21.62 -3.39
CA GLY A 274 -39.17 20.62 -3.13
C GLY A 274 -39.58 19.86 -4.40
N GLU A 275 -40.91 19.72 -4.59
CA GLU A 275 -41.47 18.95 -5.72
C GLU A 275 -41.16 19.56 -7.11
N ALA A 276 -40.74 20.83 -7.19
CA ALA A 276 -40.38 21.45 -8.46
C ALA A 276 -39.22 20.76 -9.16
N VAL A 277 -38.35 20.01 -8.44
CA VAL A 277 -37.26 19.21 -9.03
C VAL A 277 -37.74 18.16 -10.04
N TYR A 278 -39.01 17.78 -9.98
CA TYR A 278 -39.62 16.81 -10.90
C TYR A 278 -40.26 17.48 -12.14
N GLU A 279 -40.36 18.80 -12.16
CA GLU A 279 -40.93 19.52 -13.31
C GLU A 279 -39.99 19.46 -14.50
N PRO A 280 -40.50 19.12 -15.71
CA PRO A 280 -39.68 19.03 -16.90
C PRO A 280 -38.95 20.36 -17.22
N GLY A 281 -37.62 20.31 -17.26
CA GLY A 281 -36.79 21.46 -17.62
C GLY A 281 -36.48 22.43 -16.46
N PHE A 282 -37.15 22.35 -15.31
CA PHE A 282 -36.92 23.23 -14.15
C PHE A 282 -35.45 23.21 -13.71
N LEU A 283 -34.89 22.03 -13.46
CA LEU A 283 -33.51 21.88 -12.98
C LEU A 283 -32.46 22.42 -13.98
N LYS A 284 -32.78 22.44 -15.28
CA LYS A 284 -31.88 23.04 -16.28
C LYS A 284 -31.78 24.55 -16.10
N THR A 285 -32.85 25.23 -15.66
CA THR A 285 -32.83 26.65 -15.35
C THR A 285 -32.04 26.97 -14.09
N GLN A 286 -31.92 26.00 -13.19
CA GLN A 286 -31.18 26.11 -11.92
C GLN A 286 -29.75 25.56 -11.99
N ALA A 287 -29.28 25.16 -13.20
CA ALA A 287 -27.98 24.50 -13.36
C ALA A 287 -26.81 25.34 -12.85
N LYS A 288 -26.80 26.66 -13.16
CA LYS A 288 -25.72 27.55 -12.72
C LYS A 288 -25.72 27.79 -11.21
N PRO A 289 -26.84 28.21 -10.57
CA PRO A 289 -26.89 28.37 -9.10
C PRO A 289 -26.44 27.12 -8.33
N VAL A 290 -26.83 25.96 -8.81
CA VAL A 290 -26.49 24.68 -8.15
C VAL A 290 -25.01 24.35 -8.29
N ILE A 291 -24.40 24.60 -9.46
CA ILE A 291 -22.98 24.36 -9.68
C ILE A 291 -22.17 25.34 -8.84
N ASP A 292 -22.55 26.63 -8.83
CA ASP A 292 -21.89 27.66 -8.03
C ASP A 292 -21.95 27.29 -6.52
N TRP A 293 -23.09 26.85 -6.02
CA TRP A 293 -23.24 26.36 -4.64
C TRP A 293 -22.35 25.13 -4.36
N CYS A 294 -22.28 24.16 -5.26
CA CYS A 294 -21.38 23.00 -5.11
C CYS A 294 -19.91 23.43 -4.99
N GLU A 295 -19.49 24.40 -5.82
CA GLU A 295 -18.12 24.92 -5.80
C GLU A 295 -17.83 25.66 -4.48
N GLU A 296 -18.78 26.45 -3.96
CA GLU A 296 -18.68 27.10 -2.65
C GLU A 296 -18.57 26.10 -1.49
N GLN A 297 -19.23 24.94 -1.59
CA GLN A 297 -19.13 23.85 -0.62
C GLN A 297 -17.90 22.94 -0.83
N GLY A 298 -17.04 23.24 -1.80
CA GLY A 298 -15.87 22.42 -2.13
C GLY A 298 -16.19 21.10 -2.84
N ILE A 299 -17.43 20.94 -3.36
CA ILE A 299 -17.88 19.73 -4.05
C ILE A 299 -17.53 19.82 -5.53
N THR A 300 -16.55 19.03 -5.97
CA THR A 300 -16.15 18.96 -7.38
C THR A 300 -17.01 17.96 -8.15
N LEU A 301 -17.82 18.45 -9.09
CA LEU A 301 -18.64 17.64 -9.97
C LEU A 301 -18.01 17.53 -11.36
N ASN A 302 -17.78 16.31 -11.84
CA ASN A 302 -17.41 16.08 -13.25
C ASN A 302 -18.61 16.30 -14.18
N VAL A 303 -18.38 16.35 -15.50
CA VAL A 303 -19.42 16.63 -16.50
C VAL A 303 -20.60 15.65 -16.41
N LYS A 304 -20.34 14.37 -16.18
CA LYS A 304 -21.36 13.33 -16.05
C LYS A 304 -22.23 13.52 -14.80
N ALA A 305 -21.61 13.86 -13.68
CA ALA A 305 -22.29 14.16 -12.41
C ALA A 305 -23.18 15.41 -12.52
N ARG A 306 -22.66 16.49 -13.14
CA ARG A 306 -23.42 17.73 -13.41
C ARG A 306 -24.65 17.43 -14.29
N SER A 307 -24.47 16.66 -15.37
CA SER A 307 -25.57 16.27 -16.24
C SER A 307 -26.64 15.48 -15.52
N LYS A 308 -26.24 14.50 -14.68
CA LYS A 308 -27.15 13.66 -13.90
C LYS A 308 -27.92 14.46 -12.84
N LEU A 309 -27.29 15.43 -12.21
CA LEU A 309 -27.87 16.26 -11.15
C LEU A 309 -29.06 17.08 -11.65
N ILE A 310 -28.99 17.62 -12.88
CA ILE A 310 -30.03 18.45 -13.50
C ILE A 310 -30.96 17.68 -14.43
N ASP A 311 -30.82 16.35 -14.51
CA ASP A 311 -31.67 15.51 -15.35
C ASP A 311 -32.92 15.05 -14.59
N THR A 312 -34.08 15.55 -15.00
CA THR A 312 -35.39 15.21 -14.39
C THR A 312 -35.69 13.70 -14.42
N ALA A 313 -35.19 12.97 -15.43
CA ALA A 313 -35.38 11.51 -15.51
C ALA A 313 -34.63 10.79 -14.39
N SER A 314 -33.43 11.28 -14.01
CA SER A 314 -32.69 10.77 -12.87
C SER A 314 -33.45 10.93 -11.55
N TRP A 315 -34.04 12.10 -11.35
CA TRP A 315 -34.89 12.38 -10.18
C TRP A 315 -36.16 11.54 -10.15
N ALA A 316 -36.82 11.40 -11.31
CA ALA A 316 -38.04 10.56 -11.42
C ALA A 316 -37.76 9.09 -11.06
N ARG A 317 -36.60 8.57 -11.49
CA ARG A 317 -36.17 7.21 -11.15
C ARG A 317 -35.96 7.03 -9.65
N GLN A 318 -35.32 7.99 -8.99
CA GLN A 318 -35.12 7.95 -7.54
C GLN A 318 -36.45 8.03 -6.78
N ARG A 319 -37.40 8.87 -7.23
CA ARG A 319 -38.75 8.92 -6.67
C ARG A 319 -39.48 7.58 -6.81
N GLU A 320 -39.35 6.92 -7.96
CA GLU A 320 -39.97 5.59 -8.18
C GLU A 320 -39.36 4.55 -7.22
N LEU A 321 -38.02 4.58 -7.04
CA LEU A 321 -37.32 3.70 -6.09
C LEU A 321 -37.82 3.91 -4.66
N LEU A 322 -37.99 5.16 -4.22
CA LEU A 322 -38.55 5.52 -2.93
C LEU A 322 -39.99 5.00 -2.80
N ASN A 323 -40.83 5.16 -3.83
CA ASN A 323 -42.20 4.65 -3.86
C ASN A 323 -42.25 3.13 -3.72
N HIS A 324 -41.38 2.41 -4.37
CA HIS A 324 -41.22 0.97 -4.18
C HIS A 324 -40.83 0.61 -2.75
N GLY A 325 -39.93 1.37 -2.12
CA GLY A 325 -39.58 1.22 -0.70
C GLY A 325 -40.81 1.40 0.22
N HIS A 326 -41.57 2.45 0.02
CA HIS A 326 -42.83 2.68 0.78
C HIS A 326 -43.88 1.58 0.58
N HIS A 327 -43.99 1.09 -0.66
CA HIS A 327 -44.89 -0.02 -0.92
C HIS A 327 -44.47 -1.31 -0.20
N LEU A 328 -43.18 -1.62 -0.20
CA LEU A 328 -42.65 -2.75 0.57
C LEU A 328 -42.88 -2.56 2.07
N MET A 329 -42.67 -1.36 2.60
CA MET A 329 -42.93 -1.02 4.00
C MET A 329 -44.42 -1.27 4.39
N GLN A 330 -45.35 -0.89 3.53
CA GLN A 330 -46.80 -1.10 3.78
C GLN A 330 -47.15 -2.59 3.82
N VAL A 331 -46.49 -3.44 3.04
CA VAL A 331 -46.79 -4.87 2.95
C VAL A 331 -46.08 -5.69 4.02
N ILE A 332 -44.81 -5.36 4.31
CA ILE A 332 -43.94 -6.13 5.21
C ILE A 332 -44.13 -5.68 6.67
N GLY A 333 -44.44 -4.38 6.89
CA GLY A 333 -44.51 -3.78 8.21
C GLY A 333 -43.24 -3.04 8.59
N THR A 334 -43.26 -2.49 9.82
CA THR A 334 -42.20 -1.63 10.37
C THR A 334 -41.45 -2.28 11.54
N ASP A 335 -41.70 -3.57 11.81
CA ASP A 335 -41.02 -4.28 12.88
C ASP A 335 -39.53 -4.53 12.54
N GLU A 336 -38.68 -4.35 13.53
CA GLU A 336 -37.27 -4.65 13.42
C GLU A 336 -37.03 -6.17 13.34
N THR A 337 -36.18 -6.57 12.45
CA THR A 337 -35.81 -7.99 12.24
C THR A 337 -34.30 -8.15 12.48
N ALA A 338 -33.91 -9.06 13.36
CA ALA A 338 -32.51 -9.39 13.65
C ALA A 338 -31.89 -10.39 12.65
N ASP A 339 -32.73 -11.12 11.91
CA ASP A 339 -32.32 -12.00 10.82
C ASP A 339 -32.52 -11.32 9.46
N TYR A 340 -31.45 -10.77 8.94
CA TYR A 340 -31.44 -10.12 7.63
C TYR A 340 -31.69 -11.09 6.47
N ASN A 341 -31.36 -12.37 6.62
CA ASN A 341 -31.58 -13.37 5.57
C ASN A 341 -33.08 -13.62 5.40
N GLU A 342 -33.80 -13.83 6.52
CA GLU A 342 -35.25 -13.94 6.52
C GLU A 342 -35.92 -12.67 5.96
N PHE A 343 -35.43 -11.49 6.37
CA PHE A 343 -35.92 -10.22 5.85
C PHE A 343 -35.77 -10.13 4.33
N CYS A 344 -34.63 -10.50 3.76
CA CYS A 344 -34.39 -10.51 2.31
C CYS A 344 -35.31 -11.49 1.57
N GLU A 345 -35.60 -12.64 2.17
CA GLU A 345 -36.56 -13.61 1.61
C GLU A 345 -37.99 -13.04 1.60
N ARG A 346 -38.43 -12.40 2.69
CA ARG A 346 -39.72 -11.73 2.78
C ARG A 346 -39.85 -10.66 1.69
N VAL A 347 -38.85 -9.78 1.54
CA VAL A 347 -38.81 -8.77 0.48
C VAL A 347 -38.91 -9.41 -0.90
N SER A 348 -38.13 -10.45 -1.16
CA SER A 348 -38.09 -11.16 -2.46
C SER A 348 -39.46 -11.79 -2.78
N LYS A 349 -40.13 -12.37 -1.78
CA LYS A 349 -41.44 -12.96 -1.91
C LYS A 349 -42.51 -11.92 -2.26
N VAL A 350 -42.46 -10.74 -1.61
CA VAL A 350 -43.40 -9.63 -1.89
C VAL A 350 -43.19 -9.09 -3.29
N LEU A 351 -41.92 -8.84 -3.70
CA LEU A 351 -41.59 -8.39 -5.06
C LEU A 351 -42.15 -9.34 -6.13
N LYS A 352 -41.98 -10.66 -5.93
CA LYS A 352 -42.49 -11.69 -6.84
C LYS A 352 -44.01 -11.72 -6.87
N THR A 353 -44.66 -11.71 -5.71
CA THR A 353 -46.13 -11.79 -5.58
C THR A 353 -46.81 -10.56 -6.16
N ARG A 354 -46.28 -9.38 -5.92
CA ARG A 354 -46.79 -8.10 -6.43
C ARG A 354 -46.32 -7.76 -7.84
N LYS A 355 -45.49 -8.61 -8.46
CA LYS A 355 -44.92 -8.42 -9.80
C LYS A 355 -44.15 -7.09 -9.94
N ILE A 356 -43.52 -6.62 -8.87
CA ILE A 356 -42.68 -5.43 -8.88
C ILE A 356 -41.33 -5.82 -9.50
N LYS A 357 -40.97 -5.14 -10.58
CA LYS A 357 -39.69 -5.38 -11.28
C LYS A 357 -38.67 -4.38 -10.81
N LEU A 358 -37.68 -4.83 -10.03
CA LEU A 358 -36.51 -4.07 -9.64
C LEU A 358 -35.26 -4.74 -10.24
N SER A 359 -34.32 -3.94 -10.69
CA SER A 359 -32.98 -4.42 -10.96
C SER A 359 -32.29 -4.86 -9.66
N ALA A 360 -31.23 -5.67 -9.76
CA ALA A 360 -30.45 -6.07 -8.60
C ALA A 360 -29.90 -4.85 -7.83
N THR A 361 -29.48 -3.81 -8.55
CA THR A 361 -28.97 -2.56 -7.96
C THR A 361 -30.05 -1.82 -7.18
N GLU A 362 -31.26 -1.69 -7.72
CA GLU A 362 -32.39 -1.03 -7.07
C GLU A 362 -32.85 -1.79 -5.82
N LYS A 363 -32.98 -3.13 -5.94
CA LYS A 363 -33.30 -3.98 -4.78
C LYS A 363 -32.26 -3.80 -3.67
N ASN A 364 -30.96 -3.86 -4.01
CA ASN A 364 -29.89 -3.68 -3.03
C ASN A 364 -29.87 -2.27 -2.44
N ALA A 365 -30.23 -1.23 -3.20
CA ALA A 365 -30.34 0.13 -2.69
C ALA A 365 -31.42 0.21 -1.59
N ILE A 366 -32.61 -0.38 -1.80
CA ILE A 366 -33.68 -0.44 -0.78
C ILE A 366 -33.19 -1.23 0.45
N LEU A 367 -32.64 -2.44 0.25
CA LEU A 367 -32.17 -3.29 1.34
C LEU A 367 -31.08 -2.60 2.18
N ASN A 368 -30.14 -1.91 1.54
CA ASN A 368 -29.09 -1.16 2.23
C ASN A 368 -29.62 0.07 2.99
N ALA A 369 -30.65 0.74 2.46
CA ALA A 369 -31.25 1.89 3.13
C ALA A 369 -31.94 1.50 4.44
N VAL A 370 -32.56 0.29 4.48
CA VAL A 370 -33.36 -0.18 5.63
C VAL A 370 -32.59 -1.14 6.54
N SER A 371 -31.29 -1.34 6.33
CA SER A 371 -30.46 -2.23 7.15
C SER A 371 -29.21 -1.51 7.68
N TRP A 372 -28.68 -2.00 8.78
CA TRP A 372 -27.45 -1.50 9.40
C TRP A 372 -26.70 -2.63 10.07
N TYR A 373 -25.41 -2.45 10.25
CA TYR A 373 -24.57 -3.40 10.98
C TYR A 373 -25.00 -3.46 12.45
N ALA A 374 -25.13 -4.68 12.97
CA ALA A 374 -25.38 -4.94 14.39
C ALA A 374 -24.65 -6.24 14.79
N GLU A 375 -23.75 -6.15 15.76
CA GLU A 375 -22.87 -7.25 16.17
C GLU A 375 -23.67 -8.47 16.69
N ASP A 376 -24.82 -8.23 17.29
CA ASP A 376 -25.73 -9.24 17.84
C ASP A 376 -26.74 -9.82 16.83
N ALA A 377 -26.69 -9.37 15.56
CA ALA A 377 -27.55 -9.90 14.50
C ALA A 377 -26.96 -11.19 13.89
N GLU A 378 -27.82 -11.95 13.20
CA GLU A 378 -27.41 -13.13 12.47
C GLU A 378 -26.43 -12.80 11.33
N LYS A 379 -25.52 -13.74 11.02
CA LYS A 379 -24.58 -13.61 9.91
C LYS A 379 -25.32 -13.56 8.58
N VAL A 380 -24.94 -12.64 7.73
CA VAL A 380 -25.51 -12.51 6.39
C VAL A 380 -24.97 -13.62 5.49
N ILE A 381 -25.85 -14.47 4.97
CA ILE A 381 -25.51 -15.56 4.05
C ILE A 381 -25.25 -14.96 2.66
N ASP A 382 -24.09 -15.28 2.07
CA ASP A 382 -23.77 -14.96 0.67
C ASP A 382 -24.28 -16.07 -0.27
N LYS A 383 -23.89 -17.33 0.01
CA LYS A 383 -24.28 -18.49 -0.79
C LYS A 383 -24.58 -19.70 0.08
N SER A 384 -25.52 -20.51 -0.42
CA SER A 384 -25.76 -21.86 0.07
C SER A 384 -25.37 -22.85 -1.04
N LEU A 385 -24.44 -23.75 -0.72
CA LEU A 385 -23.78 -24.65 -1.64
C LEU A 385 -24.07 -26.10 -1.22
N ARG A 386 -24.13 -27.01 -2.20
CA ARG A 386 -24.14 -28.44 -1.95
C ARG A 386 -22.98 -29.07 -2.70
N PHE A 387 -22.10 -29.69 -1.96
CA PHE A 387 -20.93 -30.38 -2.51
C PHE A 387 -21.10 -31.91 -2.43
N SER A 388 -20.65 -32.60 -3.44
CA SER A 388 -20.32 -34.02 -3.30
C SER A 388 -19.01 -34.19 -2.51
N GLY A 389 -18.79 -35.36 -1.96
CA GLY A 389 -17.54 -35.63 -1.22
C GLY A 389 -16.26 -35.50 -2.06
N LEU A 390 -16.36 -35.65 -3.40
CA LEU A 390 -15.24 -35.43 -4.32
C LEU A 390 -14.98 -33.93 -4.54
N GLU A 391 -16.02 -33.13 -4.65
CA GLU A 391 -15.91 -31.67 -4.80
C GLU A 391 -15.33 -31.03 -3.54
N LEU A 392 -15.76 -31.46 -2.33
CA LEU A 392 -15.18 -30.99 -1.06
C LEU A 392 -13.68 -31.27 -0.97
N LYS A 393 -13.26 -32.49 -1.33
CA LYS A 393 -11.83 -32.83 -1.36
C LYS A 393 -11.06 -32.01 -2.38
N SER A 394 -11.68 -31.71 -3.52
CA SER A 394 -11.08 -30.85 -4.56
C SER A 394 -10.90 -29.42 -4.06
N VAL A 395 -11.93 -28.84 -3.41
CA VAL A 395 -11.87 -27.50 -2.82
C VAL A 395 -10.81 -27.44 -1.71
N ALA A 396 -10.84 -28.36 -0.77
CA ALA A 396 -9.85 -28.44 0.30
C ALA A 396 -8.41 -28.59 -0.25
N GLY A 397 -8.22 -29.47 -1.23
CA GLY A 397 -6.92 -29.64 -1.89
C GLY A 397 -6.44 -28.38 -2.63
N GLN A 398 -7.35 -27.63 -3.28
CA GLN A 398 -7.02 -26.35 -3.90
C GLN A 398 -6.63 -25.28 -2.86
N LEU A 399 -7.31 -25.26 -1.71
CA LEU A 399 -7.03 -24.33 -0.63
C LEU A 399 -5.81 -24.76 0.23
N GLY A 400 -5.33 -25.99 0.06
CA GLY A 400 -4.19 -26.54 0.80
C GLY A 400 -4.52 -26.87 2.27
N CYS A 401 -5.76 -27.29 2.55
CA CYS A 401 -6.26 -27.62 3.90
C CYS A 401 -7.04 -28.93 3.93
N ASP A 402 -7.40 -29.41 5.12
CA ASP A 402 -8.33 -30.50 5.30
C ASP A 402 -9.79 -30.03 5.17
N VAL A 403 -10.71 -30.95 4.87
CA VAL A 403 -12.16 -30.63 4.74
C VAL A 403 -12.71 -30.03 6.04
N THR A 404 -12.21 -30.45 7.19
CA THR A 404 -12.60 -29.93 8.51
C THR A 404 -12.12 -28.50 8.78
N GLU A 405 -11.17 -28.01 8.00
CA GLU A 405 -10.57 -26.68 8.12
C GLU A 405 -11.17 -25.65 7.12
N LEU A 406 -12.13 -26.07 6.29
CA LEU A 406 -12.77 -25.21 5.29
C LEU A 406 -13.42 -23.97 5.90
N GLY A 407 -13.80 -24.01 7.19
CA GLY A 407 -14.29 -22.84 7.93
C GLY A 407 -13.28 -21.69 8.00
N ASP A 408 -11.98 -21.98 8.02
CA ASP A 408 -10.91 -20.97 8.02
C ASP A 408 -10.77 -20.27 6.66
N PHE A 409 -11.47 -20.76 5.64
CA PHE A 409 -11.55 -20.22 4.29
C PHE A 409 -12.98 -19.76 3.91
N GLY A 410 -13.87 -19.64 4.92
CA GLY A 410 -15.21 -19.08 4.76
C GLY A 410 -16.29 -20.08 4.30
N PHE A 411 -16.03 -21.41 4.38
CA PHE A 411 -17.03 -22.44 4.05
C PHE A 411 -17.47 -23.15 5.34
N TYR A 412 -18.74 -23.07 5.69
CA TYR A 412 -19.30 -23.57 6.96
C TYR A 412 -20.34 -24.64 6.72
N GLU A 413 -20.08 -25.86 7.23
CA GLU A 413 -21.01 -26.99 7.11
C GLU A 413 -22.23 -26.80 8.00
N GLN A 414 -23.42 -27.11 7.50
CA GLN A 414 -24.66 -27.12 8.22
C GLN A 414 -25.10 -28.55 8.56
N ALA A 415 -25.98 -28.69 9.54
CA ALA A 415 -26.46 -29.99 10.00
C ALA A 415 -27.20 -30.82 8.91
N ASP A 416 -27.73 -30.18 7.88
CA ASP A 416 -28.41 -30.81 6.75
C ASP A 416 -27.46 -31.17 5.59
N GLY A 417 -26.15 -30.98 5.77
CA GLY A 417 -25.11 -31.25 4.77
C GLY A 417 -24.98 -30.17 3.70
N THR A 418 -25.64 -29.01 3.86
CA THR A 418 -25.36 -27.82 3.04
C THR A 418 -24.13 -27.08 3.59
N TRP A 419 -23.48 -26.32 2.72
CA TRP A 419 -22.36 -25.45 3.08
C TRP A 419 -22.73 -24.00 2.82
N LEU A 420 -22.51 -23.16 3.81
CA LEU A 420 -22.77 -21.72 3.70
C LEU A 420 -21.45 -20.96 3.53
N THR A 421 -21.51 -19.90 2.74
CA THR A 421 -20.54 -18.80 2.80
C THR A 421 -21.25 -17.56 3.31
N TYR A 422 -20.54 -16.73 4.09
CA TYR A 422 -21.10 -15.49 4.61
C TYR A 422 -20.60 -14.29 3.80
N ALA A 423 -21.45 -13.27 3.69
CA ALA A 423 -21.03 -11.98 3.17
C ALA A 423 -19.98 -11.35 4.08
N SER A 424 -18.94 -10.80 3.49
CA SER A 424 -17.90 -10.10 4.26
C SER A 424 -18.31 -8.64 4.53
N ASN A 425 -17.97 -8.13 5.71
CA ASN A 425 -18.10 -6.73 6.03
C ASN A 425 -16.81 -5.98 5.68
N ALA A 426 -16.91 -5.02 4.76
CA ALA A 426 -15.73 -4.28 4.28
C ALA A 426 -15.09 -3.39 5.36
N ASP A 427 -15.87 -2.92 6.32
CA ASP A 427 -15.39 -2.05 7.40
C ASP A 427 -14.65 -2.85 8.50
N LEU A 428 -14.90 -4.18 8.56
CA LEU A 428 -14.25 -5.09 9.49
C LEU A 428 -13.09 -5.88 8.85
N ARG A 429 -12.88 -5.68 7.55
CA ARG A 429 -11.81 -6.33 6.80
C ARG A 429 -10.45 -5.86 7.30
N ASP A 430 -9.53 -6.79 7.45
CA ASP A 430 -8.14 -6.53 7.81
C ASP A 430 -7.18 -7.21 6.84
N SER A 431 -5.90 -6.98 6.99
CA SER A 431 -4.89 -7.63 6.17
C SER A 431 -3.64 -7.96 6.96
N GLU A 432 -3.09 -9.16 6.73
CA GLU A 432 -1.87 -9.63 7.34
C GLU A 432 -0.74 -9.75 6.32
N SER A 433 0.48 -9.46 6.78
CA SER A 433 1.69 -9.62 5.96
C SER A 433 2.44 -10.88 6.39
N VAL A 434 2.22 -11.96 5.66
CA VAL A 434 2.81 -13.27 5.95
C VAL A 434 4.07 -13.48 5.11
N PRO A 435 5.25 -13.74 5.70
CA PRO A 435 6.48 -14.01 4.94
C PRO A 435 6.27 -15.12 3.89
N LEU A 436 6.90 -15.00 2.71
CA LEU A 436 6.74 -16.02 1.64
C LEU A 436 7.16 -17.43 2.06
N LYS A 437 8.06 -17.54 3.03
CA LYS A 437 8.54 -18.83 3.57
C LYS A 437 7.54 -19.50 4.53
N ASP A 438 6.53 -18.77 4.98
CA ASP A 438 5.56 -19.23 5.97
C ASP A 438 4.24 -19.68 5.30
N SER A 439 3.58 -20.65 5.93
CA SER A 439 2.23 -21.06 5.52
C SER A 439 1.21 -20.02 5.97
N ILE A 440 0.42 -19.49 5.03
CA ILE A 440 -0.67 -18.54 5.31
C ILE A 440 -1.64 -19.13 6.33
N HIS A 441 -2.06 -20.38 6.15
CA HIS A 441 -3.02 -21.03 7.06
C HIS A 441 -2.45 -21.21 8.47
N ARG A 442 -1.18 -21.64 8.60
CA ARG A 442 -0.54 -21.78 9.91
C ARG A 442 -0.39 -20.43 10.62
N TYR A 443 0.00 -19.40 9.88
CA TYR A 443 0.07 -18.04 10.42
C TYR A 443 -1.30 -17.56 10.90
N PHE A 444 -2.34 -17.76 10.09
CA PHE A 444 -3.70 -17.41 10.46
C PHE A 444 -4.16 -18.07 11.76
N LEU A 445 -3.91 -19.37 11.91
CA LEU A 445 -4.28 -20.12 13.12
C LEU A 445 -3.51 -19.66 14.37
N ALA A 446 -2.26 -19.19 14.20
CA ALA A 446 -1.43 -18.75 15.31
C ALA A 446 -1.68 -17.28 15.72
N GLU A 447 -1.81 -16.40 14.75
CA GLU A 447 -1.75 -14.95 14.98
C GLU A 447 -3.11 -14.25 14.82
N VAL A 448 -4.07 -14.82 14.08
CA VAL A 448 -5.35 -14.16 13.80
C VAL A 448 -6.51 -14.84 14.52
N LYS A 449 -6.66 -16.15 14.34
CA LYS A 449 -7.79 -16.93 14.84
C LYS A 449 -8.02 -16.82 16.36
N PRO A 450 -6.99 -16.78 17.22
CA PRO A 450 -7.18 -16.63 18.67
C PRO A 450 -7.79 -15.28 19.08
N HIS A 451 -7.64 -14.26 18.24
CA HIS A 451 -8.14 -12.90 18.50
C HIS A 451 -9.48 -12.62 17.80
N VAL A 452 -9.75 -13.31 16.69
CA VAL A 452 -10.96 -13.13 15.88
C VAL A 452 -11.44 -14.50 15.40
N GLU A 453 -12.19 -15.20 16.23
CA GLU A 453 -12.66 -16.57 16.00
C GLU A 453 -13.47 -16.74 14.71
N GLU A 454 -14.28 -15.72 14.36
CA GLU A 454 -15.18 -15.75 13.19
C GLU A 454 -14.51 -15.32 11.86
N ALA A 455 -13.23 -14.95 11.90
CA ALA A 455 -12.50 -14.54 10.71
C ALA A 455 -12.19 -15.72 9.80
N TRP A 456 -12.02 -15.41 8.50
CA TRP A 456 -11.52 -16.36 7.51
C TRP A 456 -10.56 -15.73 6.53
N ILE A 457 -9.77 -16.56 5.88
CA ILE A 457 -8.79 -16.19 4.85
C ILE A 457 -9.48 -16.05 3.49
N ASN A 458 -9.22 -14.95 2.79
CA ASN A 458 -9.60 -14.78 1.40
C ASN A 458 -8.37 -14.94 0.49
N LEU A 459 -8.11 -16.15 0.01
CA LEU A 459 -6.95 -16.45 -0.85
C LEU A 459 -7.04 -15.81 -2.22
N ASP A 460 -8.24 -15.54 -2.75
CA ASP A 460 -8.42 -14.88 -4.05
C ASP A 460 -7.96 -13.41 -4.03
N ALA A 461 -7.95 -12.81 -2.85
CA ALA A 461 -7.51 -11.44 -2.65
C ALA A 461 -6.02 -11.32 -2.26
N VAL A 462 -5.30 -12.44 -2.15
CA VAL A 462 -3.88 -12.43 -1.79
C VAL A 462 -3.04 -11.71 -2.84
N LYS A 463 -2.21 -10.79 -2.38
CA LYS A 463 -1.21 -10.10 -3.21
C LYS A 463 0.18 -10.44 -2.71
N ILE A 464 1.12 -10.60 -3.65
CA ILE A 464 2.53 -10.82 -3.30
C ILE A 464 3.24 -9.48 -3.35
N GLY A 465 3.86 -9.10 -2.24
CA GLY A 465 4.63 -7.87 -2.08
C GLY A 465 6.11 -8.16 -1.82
N TYR A 466 6.95 -7.15 -2.11
CA TYR A 466 8.37 -7.18 -1.81
C TYR A 466 8.80 -5.85 -1.20
N GLU A 467 9.47 -5.93 -0.06
CA GLU A 467 10.08 -4.77 0.61
C GLU A 467 11.44 -5.15 1.22
N ILE A 468 12.30 -4.17 1.38
CA ILE A 468 13.62 -4.36 1.98
C ILE A 468 13.70 -3.47 3.21
N SER A 469 13.34 -4.04 4.35
CA SER A 469 13.35 -3.35 5.66
C SER A 469 14.78 -3.24 6.21
N PHE A 470 15.61 -2.43 5.56
CA PHE A 470 17.05 -2.32 5.86
C PHE A 470 17.33 -2.08 7.34
N ASN A 471 16.62 -1.14 7.96
CA ASN A 471 16.79 -0.81 9.37
C ASN A 471 16.47 -1.99 10.30
N LYS A 472 15.50 -2.84 9.97
CA LYS A 472 15.16 -4.03 10.75
C LYS A 472 16.34 -4.99 10.84
N HIS A 473 17.10 -5.12 9.75
CA HIS A 473 18.20 -6.08 9.65
C HIS A 473 19.48 -5.60 10.35
N PHE A 474 19.68 -4.29 10.46
CA PHE A 474 20.88 -3.70 11.07
C PHE A 474 20.60 -2.93 12.37
N TYR A 475 19.40 -3.11 12.94
CA TYR A 475 19.06 -2.48 14.19
C TYR A 475 19.89 -3.07 15.34
N CYS A 476 20.70 -2.22 15.98
CA CYS A 476 21.40 -2.54 17.23
C CYS A 476 20.60 -1.96 18.39
N HIS A 477 20.04 -2.83 19.23
CA HIS A 477 19.37 -2.37 20.44
C HIS A 477 20.40 -1.79 21.41
N LYS A 478 20.28 -0.51 21.70
CA LYS A 478 21.03 0.13 22.80
C LYS A 478 20.14 0.11 24.03
N PRO A 479 20.50 -0.64 25.08
CA PRO A 479 19.69 -0.64 26.30
C PRO A 479 19.65 0.76 26.89
N SER A 480 18.47 1.14 27.37
CA SER A 480 18.29 2.44 28.03
C SER A 480 19.23 2.55 29.23
N ARG A 481 19.89 3.69 29.33
CA ARG A 481 20.75 3.96 30.49
C ARG A 481 19.93 3.93 31.78
N GLY A 482 20.51 3.39 32.85
CA GLY A 482 19.87 3.38 34.16
C GLY A 482 19.56 4.80 34.64
N LEU A 483 18.43 4.97 35.32
CA LEU A 483 18.05 6.29 35.87
C LEU A 483 19.16 6.92 36.72
N ALA A 484 19.89 6.09 37.49
CA ALA A 484 21.02 6.53 38.32
C ALA A 484 22.16 7.15 37.50
N ASP A 485 22.49 6.55 36.34
CA ASP A 485 23.55 7.06 35.44
C ASP A 485 23.15 8.37 34.79
N VAL A 486 21.88 8.47 34.33
CA VAL A 486 21.34 9.72 33.76
C VAL A 486 21.31 10.83 34.81
N THR A 487 20.88 10.52 36.02
CA THR A 487 20.86 11.48 37.13
C THR A 487 22.27 11.99 37.48
N LYS A 488 23.23 11.07 37.51
CA LYS A 488 24.63 11.43 37.77
C LYS A 488 25.20 12.38 36.70
N ASP A 489 24.90 12.13 35.42
CA ASP A 489 25.35 13.01 34.35
C ASP A 489 24.65 14.36 34.36
N ILE A 490 23.36 14.40 34.68
CA ILE A 490 22.63 15.67 34.84
C ILE A 490 23.25 16.50 35.97
N LEU A 491 23.50 15.90 37.14
CA LEU A 491 24.14 16.57 38.25
C LEU A 491 25.55 17.06 37.92
N ALA A 492 26.32 16.28 37.17
CA ALA A 492 27.66 16.70 36.72
C ALA A 492 27.60 17.87 35.73
N LEU A 493 26.61 17.89 34.82
CA LEU A 493 26.39 19.00 33.90
C LEU A 493 25.89 20.25 34.61
N GLU A 494 25.03 20.11 35.62
CA GLU A 494 24.54 21.20 36.44
C GLU A 494 25.68 21.86 37.21
N GLN A 495 26.58 21.07 37.82
CA GLN A 495 27.80 21.58 38.49
C GLN A 495 28.75 22.32 37.53
N GLN A 496 28.86 21.86 36.27
CA GLN A 496 29.64 22.57 35.24
C GLN A 496 28.94 23.85 34.77
N ALA A 497 27.60 23.85 34.68
CA ALA A 497 26.83 25.03 34.30
C ALA A 497 26.86 26.15 35.34
N ASP A 498 26.85 25.81 36.62
CA ASP A 498 26.99 26.79 37.72
C ASP A 498 28.31 27.57 37.64
N GLY A 499 29.39 26.89 37.24
CA GLY A 499 30.68 27.54 36.98
C GLY A 499 30.63 28.50 35.78
N LEU A 500 29.99 28.07 34.68
CA LEU A 500 29.88 28.84 33.43
C LEU A 500 29.00 30.08 33.58
N ILE A 501 27.95 30.03 34.37
CA ILE A 501 27.08 31.18 34.63
C ILE A 501 27.86 32.22 35.46
N SER A 502 28.62 31.80 36.47
CA SER A 502 29.50 32.66 37.25
C SER A 502 30.58 33.34 36.39
N ASP A 503 31.19 32.59 35.48
CA ASP A 503 32.21 33.11 34.56
C ASP A 503 31.64 34.08 33.53
N ILE A 504 30.44 33.85 33.03
CA ILE A 504 29.76 34.73 32.05
C ILE A 504 29.27 36.02 32.73
N LEU A 505 28.75 35.93 33.94
CA LEU A 505 28.22 37.08 34.67
C LEU A 505 29.27 37.83 35.49
N GLY A 506 30.47 37.29 35.66
CA GLY A 506 31.53 37.85 36.46
C GLY A 506 31.17 38.00 37.96
N VAL A 507 30.18 37.22 38.42
CA VAL A 507 29.65 37.29 39.79
C VAL A 507 29.60 35.87 40.37
N PRO A 508 30.16 35.61 41.54
CA PRO A 508 30.08 34.30 42.17
C PRO A 508 28.63 33.95 42.55
N VAL A 509 28.23 32.67 42.35
CA VAL A 509 26.87 32.17 42.62
C VAL A 509 26.35 32.50 44.03
N SER A 510 27.25 32.61 45.01
CA SER A 510 26.92 33.04 46.37
C SER A 510 26.33 34.46 46.47
N ALA A 511 26.50 35.30 45.45
CA ALA A 511 25.96 36.67 45.45
C ALA A 511 24.54 36.75 44.81
N LEU A 512 24.05 35.67 44.16
CA LEU A 512 22.71 35.62 43.54
C LEU A 512 21.63 35.11 44.53
N SER A 513 22.01 34.52 45.65
CA SER A 513 21.09 34.06 46.69
C SER A 513 20.70 35.14 47.74
N GLU A 514 21.19 36.37 47.62
CA GLU A 514 20.88 37.48 48.52
C GLU A 514 19.94 38.55 47.93
N VAL A 515 19.31 38.25 46.77
CA VAL A 515 18.29 39.13 46.18
C VAL A 515 16.94 38.42 46.23
N GLU A 516 16.30 38.41 47.37
CA GLU A 516 14.87 38.34 47.54
C GLU A 516 14.26 39.73 47.73
#